data_c2f83c12e75e451b1900a8b731d59aae
#
_entry.id   c2f83c12e75e451b1900a8b731d59aae
#
_cell.length_a   1.000
_cell.length_b   1.000
_cell.length_c   1.000
_cell.angle_alpha   90.00
_cell.angle_beta   90.00
_cell.angle_gamma   90.00
#
_symmetry.space_group_name_H-M   'P 1'
#
loop_
_entity.id
_entity.type
_entity.pdbx_description
1 polymer ?
#
loop_
_entity_poly.entity_id
_entity_poly.type
_entity_poly.pdbx_seq_one_letter_code
_entity_poly.pdbx_strand_id
1 'polypeptide(L)'
;MSKIKYIFITGFGRSGTTFLSHLLSQCIDVSAFHEYVGNREFELLSWYLGKSYTKPYLENQKVRIEQDSHITNKFIDVNGGYRNCVDEVVEVFKPLKTFHLVRDPRNVIRSLYTRRDDKKVHFIPKNENDIKWWLTANKFSQICWNWKTETELLLEKNLDIIHFEKITGDYNYFKSNLLDKIDLKMDLETWQKEVAVKRNKTMPKLYRYLYAKIKGKQFVEKRLPEFSDWPEDYKATFIEICGNTMLKLGYE
;
A
#
# COMPACT_ATOMS: atom_id res chain seq x y z
N MET A 1 11.54 -31.07 -2.30
CA MET A 1 10.92 -29.90 -1.67
C MET A 1 9.68 -29.53 -2.47
N SER A 2 8.53 -29.33 -1.82
CA SER A 2 7.32 -28.86 -2.50
C SER A 2 7.58 -27.44 -3.03
N LYS A 3 7.15 -27.17 -4.27
CA LYS A 3 7.35 -25.87 -4.90
C LYS A 3 6.55 -24.79 -4.16
N ILE A 4 7.21 -23.73 -3.71
CA ILE A 4 6.55 -22.60 -3.04
C ILE A 4 5.52 -21.98 -3.97
N LYS A 5 4.30 -21.78 -3.46
CA LYS A 5 3.22 -21.03 -4.11
C LYS A 5 3.32 -19.58 -3.68
N TYR A 6 3.65 -18.70 -4.60
CA TYR A 6 3.77 -17.27 -4.37
C TYR A 6 2.44 -16.56 -4.54
N ILE A 7 2.14 -15.62 -3.65
CA ILE A 7 0.97 -14.74 -3.70
C ILE A 7 1.45 -13.34 -3.35
N PHE A 8 1.12 -12.38 -4.19
CA PHE A 8 1.51 -10.98 -3.96
C PHE A 8 0.28 -10.10 -3.87
N ILE A 9 0.31 -9.18 -2.91
CA ILE A 9 -0.73 -8.18 -2.74
C ILE A 9 -0.05 -6.82 -2.73
N THR A 10 -0.34 -6.01 -3.74
CA THR A 10 0.24 -4.68 -3.84
C THR A 10 -0.83 -3.61 -3.77
N GLY A 11 -0.42 -2.38 -3.55
CA GLY A 11 -1.32 -1.24 -3.48
C GLY A 11 -0.59 0.01 -3.05
N PHE A 12 -1.24 1.14 -3.16
CA PHE A 12 -0.64 2.39 -2.73
C PHE A 12 -0.38 2.41 -1.22
N GLY A 13 0.66 3.08 -0.79
CA GLY A 13 0.98 3.23 0.62
C GLY A 13 -0.23 3.75 1.43
N ARG A 14 -0.46 3.22 2.64
CA ARG A 14 -1.61 3.51 3.52
C ARG A 14 -2.93 2.85 3.13
N SER A 15 -2.95 1.97 2.15
CA SER A 15 -4.14 1.17 1.79
C SER A 15 -4.44 0.02 2.74
N GLY A 16 -3.64 -0.17 3.81
CA GLY A 16 -3.90 -1.21 4.81
C GLY A 16 -3.03 -2.46 4.66
N THR A 17 -1.94 -2.39 3.92
CA THR A 17 -1.00 -3.50 3.68
C THR A 17 -0.50 -4.16 4.97
N THR A 18 -0.09 -3.37 5.97
CA THR A 18 0.36 -3.89 7.28
C THR A 18 -0.75 -4.65 8.02
N PHE A 19 -2.00 -4.18 7.95
CA PHE A 19 -3.13 -4.87 8.55
C PHE A 19 -3.39 -6.19 7.85
N LEU A 20 -3.44 -6.18 6.51
CA LEU A 20 -3.77 -7.36 5.73
C LEU A 20 -2.70 -8.45 5.86
N SER A 21 -1.42 -8.09 5.87
CA SER A 21 -0.34 -9.07 6.08
C SER A 21 -0.48 -9.77 7.43
N HIS A 22 -0.78 -9.01 8.49
CA HIS A 22 -1.00 -9.57 9.80
C HIS A 22 -2.28 -10.44 9.85
N LEU A 23 -3.38 -10.00 9.22
CA LEU A 23 -4.59 -10.80 9.14
C LEU A 23 -4.32 -12.15 8.47
N LEU A 24 -3.61 -12.15 7.33
CA LEU A 24 -3.26 -13.36 6.61
C LEU A 24 -2.28 -14.25 7.37
N SER A 25 -1.41 -13.70 8.23
CA SER A 25 -0.50 -14.50 9.05
C SER A 25 -1.21 -15.31 10.15
N GLN A 26 -2.50 -15.09 10.38
CA GLN A 26 -3.32 -15.92 11.28
C GLN A 26 -3.85 -17.19 10.59
N CYS A 27 -3.67 -17.32 9.27
CA CYS A 27 -4.02 -18.56 8.56
C CYS A 27 -2.96 -19.64 8.83
N ILE A 28 -3.39 -20.92 8.77
CA ILE A 28 -2.51 -22.07 8.98
C ILE A 28 -1.71 -22.34 7.69
N ASP A 29 -0.49 -22.84 7.83
CA ASP A 29 0.39 -23.27 6.74
C ASP A 29 0.73 -22.19 5.70
N VAL A 30 0.83 -20.94 6.14
CA VAL A 30 1.21 -19.81 5.31
C VAL A 30 2.28 -18.95 5.97
N SER A 31 3.23 -18.48 5.19
CA SER A 31 4.19 -17.45 5.59
C SER A 31 3.77 -16.14 4.96
N ALA A 32 3.07 -15.29 5.74
CA ALA A 32 2.57 -14.00 5.28
C ALA A 32 3.36 -12.84 5.90
N PHE A 33 3.86 -11.97 5.05
CA PHE A 33 4.76 -10.88 5.44
C PHE A 33 4.24 -9.51 4.96
N HIS A 34 4.75 -8.47 5.60
CA HIS A 34 4.62 -7.10 5.14
C HIS A 34 5.97 -6.58 4.65
N GLU A 35 6.07 -6.29 3.36
CA GLU A 35 7.28 -5.76 2.74
C GLU A 35 8.53 -6.64 2.99
N TYR A 36 8.38 -7.97 2.80
CA TYR A 36 9.49 -8.92 2.93
C TYR A 36 10.56 -8.67 1.88
N VAL A 37 10.14 -8.42 0.64
CA VAL A 37 11.01 -8.12 -0.48
C VAL A 37 11.12 -6.61 -0.65
N GLY A 38 12.33 -6.10 -0.52
CA GLY A 38 12.62 -4.71 -0.80
C GLY A 38 12.45 -3.77 0.40
N ASN A 39 12.87 -2.56 0.17
CA ASN A 39 12.86 -1.45 1.12
C ASN A 39 12.59 -0.16 0.36
N ARG A 40 12.75 0.98 1.00
CA ARG A 40 12.57 2.30 0.37
C ARG A 40 13.52 2.52 -0.83
N GLU A 41 14.72 1.99 -0.77
CA GLU A 41 15.69 2.07 -1.87
C GLU A 41 15.19 1.27 -3.08
N PHE A 42 14.72 0.03 -2.86
CA PHE A 42 14.10 -0.79 -3.90
C PHE A 42 12.92 -0.06 -4.57
N GLU A 43 12.03 0.56 -3.81
CA GLU A 43 10.92 1.32 -4.36
C GLU A 43 11.38 2.46 -5.28
N LEU A 44 12.37 3.25 -4.83
CA LEU A 44 12.91 4.37 -5.60
C LEU A 44 13.62 3.90 -6.87
N LEU A 45 14.51 2.91 -6.75
CA LEU A 45 15.26 2.41 -7.88
C LEU A 45 14.38 1.69 -8.89
N SER A 46 13.34 0.97 -8.43
CA SER A 46 12.33 0.39 -9.31
C SER A 46 11.59 1.44 -10.12
N TRP A 47 11.26 2.58 -9.51
CA TRP A 47 10.59 3.68 -10.20
C TRP A 47 11.48 4.32 -11.28
N TYR A 48 12.75 4.58 -10.97
CA TYR A 48 13.62 5.33 -11.88
C TYR A 48 14.36 4.47 -12.89
N LEU A 49 14.82 3.28 -12.49
CA LEU A 49 15.62 2.40 -13.33
C LEU A 49 14.80 1.30 -14.02
N GLY A 50 13.58 1.03 -13.53
CA GLY A 50 12.67 0.06 -14.14
C GLY A 50 13.24 -1.36 -14.19
N LYS A 51 12.90 -2.11 -15.23
CA LYS A 51 13.19 -3.55 -15.39
C LYS A 51 14.68 -3.91 -15.27
N SER A 52 15.58 -3.06 -15.70
CA SER A 52 17.02 -3.32 -15.65
C SER A 52 17.56 -3.50 -14.23
N TYR A 53 16.92 -2.85 -13.26
CA TYR A 53 17.22 -3.00 -11.85
C TYR A 53 16.29 -4.01 -11.17
N THR A 54 14.99 -3.92 -11.42
CA THR A 54 14.00 -4.68 -10.66
C THR A 54 14.08 -6.17 -10.89
N LYS A 55 14.28 -6.62 -12.14
CA LYS A 55 14.29 -8.04 -12.46
C LYS A 55 15.45 -8.79 -11.76
N PRO A 56 16.73 -8.43 -11.91
CA PRO A 56 17.82 -9.11 -11.21
C PRO A 56 17.71 -9.00 -9.68
N TYR A 57 17.18 -7.90 -9.16
CA TYR A 57 16.91 -7.78 -7.73
C TYR A 57 15.90 -8.83 -7.27
N LEU A 58 14.77 -8.96 -7.96
CA LEU A 58 13.70 -9.91 -7.62
C LEU A 58 14.16 -11.38 -7.79
N GLU A 59 14.97 -11.68 -8.81
CA GLU A 59 15.58 -13.00 -9.00
C GLU A 59 16.46 -13.38 -7.79
N ASN A 60 17.26 -12.46 -7.30
CA ASN A 60 18.08 -12.68 -6.10
C ASN A 60 17.21 -12.90 -4.85
N GLN A 61 16.14 -12.09 -4.68
CA GLN A 61 15.20 -12.26 -3.56
C GLN A 61 14.49 -13.61 -3.63
N LYS A 62 14.12 -14.08 -4.82
CA LYS A 62 13.51 -15.39 -4.99
C LYS A 62 14.42 -16.52 -4.51
N VAL A 63 15.70 -16.49 -4.86
CA VAL A 63 16.68 -17.46 -4.37
C VAL A 63 16.74 -17.46 -2.84
N ARG A 64 16.75 -16.28 -2.22
CA ARG A 64 16.76 -16.15 -0.75
C ARG A 64 15.51 -16.76 -0.12
N ILE A 65 14.33 -16.50 -0.69
CA ILE A 65 13.06 -17.05 -0.22
C ILE A 65 13.07 -18.58 -0.33
N GLU A 66 13.57 -19.13 -1.44
CA GLU A 66 13.62 -20.58 -1.67
C GLU A 66 14.63 -21.29 -0.76
N GLN A 67 15.62 -20.58 -0.23
CA GLN A 67 16.62 -21.10 0.72
C GLN A 67 16.20 -20.93 2.18
N ASP A 68 15.20 -20.11 2.49
CA ASP A 68 14.76 -19.85 3.86
C ASP A 68 13.88 -21.01 4.36
N SER A 69 14.41 -21.81 5.29
CA SER A 69 13.73 -22.96 5.88
C SER A 69 12.50 -22.59 6.74
N HIS A 70 12.33 -21.33 7.10
CA HIS A 70 11.18 -20.83 7.86
C HIS A 70 9.97 -20.52 6.96
N ILE A 71 10.16 -20.50 5.65
CA ILE A 71 9.09 -20.24 4.70
C ILE A 71 8.35 -21.55 4.38
N THR A 72 7.03 -21.50 4.57
CA THR A 72 6.13 -22.61 4.27
C THR A 72 5.92 -22.76 2.76
N ASN A 73 5.11 -23.74 2.35
CA ASN A 73 4.79 -23.96 0.93
C ASN A 73 3.92 -22.86 0.29
N LYS A 74 3.36 -21.95 1.10
CA LYS A 74 2.64 -20.76 0.63
C LYS A 74 3.32 -19.49 1.18
N PHE A 75 3.87 -18.69 0.29
CA PHE A 75 4.52 -17.42 0.61
C PHE A 75 3.63 -16.27 0.15
N ILE A 76 3.26 -15.39 1.06
CA ILE A 76 2.49 -14.18 0.79
C ILE A 76 3.31 -12.96 1.16
N ASP A 77 3.49 -12.02 0.22
CA ASP A 77 4.05 -10.71 0.54
C ASP A 77 3.05 -9.61 0.21
N VAL A 78 2.62 -8.89 1.25
CA VAL A 78 1.74 -7.73 1.13
C VAL A 78 2.61 -6.48 1.09
N ASN A 79 2.90 -6.00 -0.11
CA ASN A 79 4.00 -5.05 -0.33
C ASN A 79 3.63 -3.94 -1.30
N GLY A 80 3.60 -2.71 -0.78
CA GLY A 80 3.36 -1.52 -1.59
C GLY A 80 4.45 -1.25 -2.64
N GLY A 81 5.67 -1.71 -2.46
CA GLY A 81 6.79 -1.51 -3.38
C GLY A 81 6.61 -2.17 -4.75
N TYR A 82 5.79 -3.22 -4.85
CA TYR A 82 5.56 -3.91 -6.11
C TYR A 82 4.74 -3.13 -7.14
N ARG A 83 4.03 -2.08 -6.75
CA ARG A 83 3.20 -1.27 -7.66
C ARG A 83 3.96 -0.72 -8.88
N ASN A 84 5.27 -0.57 -8.76
CA ASN A 84 6.12 -0.06 -9.84
C ASN A 84 6.76 -1.15 -10.69
N CYS A 85 6.56 -2.44 -10.35
CA CYS A 85 7.25 -3.55 -11.01
C CYS A 85 6.42 -4.85 -11.02
N VAL A 86 5.10 -4.73 -11.15
CA VAL A 86 4.18 -5.88 -11.16
C VAL A 86 4.55 -6.89 -12.24
N ASP A 87 4.91 -6.42 -13.43
CA ASP A 87 5.25 -7.29 -14.56
C ASP A 87 6.49 -8.14 -14.25
N GLU A 88 7.50 -7.55 -13.64
CA GLU A 88 8.71 -8.24 -13.22
C GLU A 88 8.44 -9.23 -12.06
N VAL A 89 7.56 -8.86 -11.13
CA VAL A 89 7.13 -9.79 -10.07
C VAL A 89 6.45 -11.01 -10.68
N VAL A 90 5.55 -10.82 -11.64
CA VAL A 90 4.86 -11.91 -12.32
C VAL A 90 5.84 -12.75 -13.15
N GLU A 91 6.74 -12.12 -13.88
CA GLU A 91 7.74 -12.81 -14.70
C GLU A 91 8.67 -13.70 -13.86
N VAL A 92 9.19 -13.16 -12.74
CA VAL A 92 10.18 -13.84 -11.89
C VAL A 92 9.56 -14.94 -11.02
N PHE A 93 8.49 -14.62 -10.31
CA PHE A 93 7.92 -15.53 -9.31
C PHE A 93 6.86 -16.48 -9.88
N LYS A 94 6.20 -16.11 -10.98
CA LYS A 94 5.06 -16.84 -11.57
C LYS A 94 4.02 -17.16 -10.50
N PRO A 95 3.47 -16.12 -9.85
CA PRO A 95 2.63 -16.29 -8.67
C PRO A 95 1.31 -17.01 -9.01
N LEU A 96 0.74 -17.67 -7.99
CA LEU A 96 -0.60 -18.20 -8.06
C LEU A 96 -1.62 -17.08 -8.29
N LYS A 97 -1.44 -15.96 -7.60
CA LYS A 97 -2.29 -14.77 -7.67
C LYS A 97 -1.52 -13.51 -7.33
N THR A 98 -1.94 -12.43 -7.97
CA THR A 98 -1.51 -11.07 -7.60
C THR A 98 -2.76 -10.19 -7.45
N PHE A 99 -2.84 -9.43 -6.35
CA PHE A 99 -3.99 -8.56 -6.05
C PHE A 99 -3.58 -7.11 -5.95
N HIS A 100 -4.53 -6.24 -6.28
CA HIS A 100 -4.45 -4.80 -6.02
C HIS A 100 -5.33 -4.44 -4.81
N LEU A 101 -4.70 -4.15 -3.68
CA LEU A 101 -5.39 -3.66 -2.48
C LEU A 101 -5.66 -2.16 -2.62
N VAL A 102 -6.93 -1.82 -2.66
CA VAL A 102 -7.40 -0.43 -2.71
C VAL A 102 -8.06 -0.01 -1.41
N ARG A 103 -8.03 1.27 -1.15
CA ARG A 103 -8.68 1.93 -0.02
C ARG A 103 -9.20 3.28 -0.45
N ASP A 104 -10.27 3.77 0.22
CA ASP A 104 -10.79 5.12 -0.02
C ASP A 104 -9.66 6.16 -0.05
N PRO A 105 -9.45 6.83 -1.21
CA PRO A 105 -8.33 7.75 -1.39
C PRO A 105 -8.37 8.94 -0.42
N ARG A 106 -9.55 9.37 0.01
CA ARG A 106 -9.70 10.43 1.02
C ARG A 106 -8.96 10.05 2.31
N ASN A 107 -9.14 8.82 2.77
CA ASN A 107 -8.47 8.28 3.94
C ASN A 107 -6.96 8.04 3.72
N VAL A 108 -6.58 7.60 2.53
CA VAL A 108 -5.17 7.40 2.15
C VAL A 108 -4.42 8.71 2.15
N ILE A 109 -4.93 9.72 1.43
CA ILE A 109 -4.31 11.05 1.30
C ILE A 109 -4.23 11.75 2.64
N ARG A 110 -5.31 11.71 3.45
CA ARG A 110 -5.31 12.23 4.82
C ARG A 110 -4.19 11.62 5.66
N SER A 111 -4.03 10.31 5.59
CA SER A 111 -2.99 9.58 6.33
C SER A 111 -1.58 9.95 5.87
N LEU A 112 -1.37 10.10 4.56
CA LEU A 112 -0.09 10.49 3.98
C LEU A 112 0.26 11.93 4.28
N TYR A 113 -0.67 12.86 4.12
CA TYR A 113 -0.46 14.27 4.41
C TYR A 113 0.07 14.49 5.83
N THR A 114 -0.48 13.71 6.79
CA THR A 114 -0.04 13.75 8.19
C THR A 114 1.38 13.23 8.39
N ARG A 115 1.81 12.23 7.60
CA ARG A 115 3.06 11.49 7.82
C ARG A 115 4.19 11.85 6.88
N ARG A 116 3.87 12.50 5.75
CA ARG A 116 4.88 12.86 4.77
C ARG A 116 5.86 13.85 5.36
N ASP A 117 7.10 13.45 5.41
CA ASP A 117 8.22 14.30 5.77
C ASP A 117 8.69 15.04 4.51
N ASP A 118 8.63 16.36 4.54
CA ASP A 118 9.00 17.20 3.39
C ASP A 118 10.51 17.12 3.04
N LYS A 119 11.30 16.53 3.95
CA LYS A 119 12.75 16.30 3.76
C LYS A 119 13.06 14.96 3.10
N LYS A 120 12.09 14.07 2.95
CA LYS A 120 12.30 12.75 2.32
C LYS A 120 12.11 12.84 0.81
N VAL A 121 12.95 12.10 0.10
CA VAL A 121 12.77 11.92 -1.34
C VAL A 121 11.46 11.19 -1.61
N HIS A 122 10.67 11.74 -2.51
CA HIS A 122 9.40 11.17 -2.99
C HIS A 122 9.53 10.82 -4.47
N PHE A 123 8.59 10.01 -4.96
CA PHE A 123 8.49 9.83 -6.40
C PHE A 123 8.13 11.15 -7.05
N ILE A 124 8.91 11.54 -8.03
CA ILE A 124 8.64 12.68 -8.88
C ILE A 124 8.24 12.19 -10.27
N PRO A 125 7.51 13.00 -11.04
CA PRO A 125 7.21 12.69 -12.43
C PRO A 125 8.48 12.39 -13.24
N LYS A 126 8.31 11.60 -14.32
CA LYS A 126 9.41 11.27 -15.23
C LYS A 126 9.44 12.18 -16.46
N ASN A 127 8.28 12.71 -16.86
CA ASN A 127 8.20 13.60 -17.99
C ASN A 127 8.41 15.07 -17.58
N GLU A 128 8.93 15.86 -18.48
CA GLU A 128 9.37 17.23 -18.22
C GLU A 128 8.21 18.18 -17.83
N ASN A 129 7.04 18.00 -18.45
CA ASN A 129 5.89 18.87 -18.18
C ASN A 129 5.34 18.65 -16.77
N ASP A 130 5.24 17.38 -16.36
CA ASP A 130 4.80 17.03 -15.02
C ASP A 130 5.83 17.43 -13.97
N ILE A 131 7.14 17.38 -14.28
CA ILE A 131 8.19 17.87 -13.38
C ILE A 131 8.03 19.36 -13.12
N LYS A 132 7.78 20.18 -14.15
CA LYS A 132 7.55 21.64 -13.99
C LYS A 132 6.37 21.91 -13.06
N TRP A 133 5.26 21.23 -13.29
CA TRP A 133 4.09 21.34 -12.41
C TRP A 133 4.43 20.87 -10.99
N TRP A 134 5.08 19.70 -10.84
CA TRP A 134 5.44 19.13 -9.55
C TRP A 134 6.28 20.06 -8.68
N LEU A 135 7.25 20.76 -9.25
CA LEU A 135 8.14 21.66 -8.52
C LEU A 135 7.41 22.88 -7.94
N THR A 136 6.29 23.27 -8.55
CA THR A 136 5.46 24.39 -8.09
C THR A 136 4.25 23.96 -7.26
N ALA A 137 3.88 22.67 -7.35
CA ALA A 137 2.72 22.12 -6.65
C ALA A 137 2.95 22.06 -5.13
N ASN A 138 1.91 22.36 -4.36
CA ASN A 138 1.96 22.18 -2.92
C ASN A 138 1.97 20.70 -2.52
N LYS A 139 2.31 20.42 -1.26
CA LYS A 139 2.39 19.06 -0.71
C LYS A 139 1.13 18.23 -0.93
N PHE A 140 -0.06 18.83 -0.79
CA PHE A 140 -1.34 18.16 -0.93
C PHE A 140 -1.53 17.67 -2.37
N SER A 141 -1.35 18.57 -3.34
CA SER A 141 -1.44 18.28 -4.77
C SER A 141 -0.44 17.20 -5.20
N GLN A 142 0.80 17.24 -4.69
CA GLN A 142 1.80 16.22 -4.94
C GLN A 142 1.39 14.83 -4.40
N ILE A 143 0.74 14.76 -3.23
CA ILE A 143 0.24 13.50 -2.68
C ILE A 143 -0.93 12.95 -3.52
N CYS A 144 -1.84 13.81 -3.95
CA CYS A 144 -2.94 13.46 -4.84
C CYS A 144 -2.42 12.89 -6.18
N TRP A 145 -1.46 13.58 -6.79
CA TRP A 145 -0.82 13.14 -8.03
C TRP A 145 -0.14 11.77 -7.87
N ASN A 146 0.65 11.56 -6.81
CA ASN A 146 1.29 10.26 -6.54
C ASN A 146 0.26 9.14 -6.42
N TRP A 147 -0.81 9.37 -5.64
CA TRP A 147 -1.86 8.38 -5.47
C TRP A 147 -2.53 8.04 -6.80
N LYS A 148 -2.93 9.06 -7.58
CA LYS A 148 -3.54 8.87 -8.89
C LYS A 148 -2.63 8.08 -9.82
N THR A 149 -1.41 8.57 -10.04
CA THR A 149 -0.47 8.00 -11.03
C THR A 149 -0.14 6.54 -10.71
N GLU A 150 0.23 6.24 -9.46
CA GLU A 150 0.59 4.88 -9.08
C GLU A 150 -0.63 3.92 -9.05
N THR A 151 -1.81 4.45 -8.74
CA THR A 151 -3.06 3.66 -8.79
C THR A 151 -3.47 3.36 -10.23
N GLU A 152 -3.36 4.33 -11.14
CA GLU A 152 -3.67 4.13 -12.56
C GLU A 152 -2.73 3.11 -13.21
N LEU A 153 -1.43 3.14 -12.90
CA LEU A 153 -0.48 2.11 -13.33
C LEU A 153 -0.89 0.70 -12.86
N LEU A 154 -1.43 0.57 -11.65
CA LEU A 154 -1.93 -0.72 -11.17
C LEU A 154 -3.24 -1.15 -11.85
N LEU A 155 -4.12 -0.20 -12.16
CA LEU A 155 -5.35 -0.50 -12.90
C LEU A 155 -5.07 -1.04 -14.31
N GLU A 156 -4.01 -0.56 -14.96
CA GLU A 156 -3.56 -1.07 -16.27
C GLU A 156 -3.07 -2.53 -16.22
N LYS A 157 -2.69 -3.04 -15.03
CA LYS A 157 -2.19 -4.43 -14.85
C LYS A 157 -3.29 -5.47 -14.76
N ASN A 158 -4.55 -5.07 -14.77
CA ASN A 158 -5.72 -5.97 -14.74
C ASN A 158 -5.67 -7.00 -13.59
N LEU A 159 -5.23 -6.55 -12.41
CA LEU A 159 -5.15 -7.36 -11.19
C LEU A 159 -6.54 -7.52 -10.55
N ASP A 160 -6.73 -8.59 -9.79
CA ASP A 160 -7.91 -8.72 -8.94
C ASP A 160 -7.91 -7.63 -7.86
N ILE A 161 -8.93 -6.75 -7.89
CA ILE A 161 -9.05 -5.65 -6.93
C ILE A 161 -9.73 -6.15 -5.66
N ILE A 162 -9.14 -5.83 -4.51
CA ILE A 162 -9.71 -6.04 -3.18
C ILE A 162 -9.81 -4.72 -2.42
N HIS A 163 -10.99 -4.44 -1.86
CA HIS A 163 -11.26 -3.19 -1.14
C HIS A 163 -11.00 -3.36 0.35
N PHE A 164 -10.16 -2.51 0.91
CA PHE A 164 -9.81 -2.54 2.33
C PHE A 164 -11.05 -2.47 3.24
N GLU A 165 -11.96 -1.57 2.96
CA GLU A 165 -13.18 -1.39 3.73
C GLU A 165 -14.07 -2.65 3.70
N LYS A 166 -14.15 -3.31 2.54
CA LYS A 166 -14.95 -4.54 2.39
C LYS A 166 -14.31 -5.73 3.09
N ILE A 167 -12.97 -5.90 2.98
CA ILE A 167 -12.29 -7.01 3.68
C ILE A 167 -12.28 -6.85 5.20
N THR A 168 -12.48 -5.63 5.71
CA THR A 168 -12.56 -5.36 7.15
C THR A 168 -13.99 -5.26 7.68
N GLY A 169 -14.96 -5.07 6.82
CA GLY A 169 -16.38 -4.90 7.18
C GLY A 169 -17.28 -6.09 6.87
N ASP A 170 -16.84 -6.98 5.97
CA ASP A 170 -17.63 -8.13 5.50
C ASP A 170 -16.76 -9.39 5.37
N TYR A 171 -16.99 -10.34 6.25
CA TYR A 171 -16.29 -11.63 6.24
C TYR A 171 -16.56 -12.45 4.98
N ASN A 172 -17.77 -12.44 4.45
CA ASN A 172 -18.09 -13.19 3.24
C ASN A 172 -17.37 -12.61 2.03
N TYR A 173 -17.28 -11.28 1.95
CA TYR A 173 -16.46 -10.64 0.92
C TYR A 173 -14.98 -11.00 1.07
N PHE A 174 -14.41 -10.92 2.27
CA PHE A 174 -13.02 -11.31 2.56
C PHE A 174 -12.75 -12.75 2.15
N LYS A 175 -13.66 -13.66 2.55
CA LYS A 175 -13.55 -15.09 2.22
C LYS A 175 -13.58 -15.32 0.71
N SER A 176 -14.63 -14.87 0.02
CA SER A 176 -14.84 -15.18 -1.41
C SER A 176 -13.88 -14.44 -2.35
N ASN A 177 -13.47 -13.20 -2.00
CA ASN A 177 -12.61 -12.38 -2.90
C ASN A 177 -11.12 -12.52 -2.62
N LEU A 178 -10.72 -13.09 -1.49
CA LEU A 178 -9.32 -13.29 -1.16
C LEU A 178 -9.03 -14.74 -0.75
N LEU A 179 -9.58 -15.23 0.37
CA LEU A 179 -9.19 -16.53 0.93
C LEU A 179 -9.43 -17.69 -0.04
N ASP A 180 -10.62 -17.81 -0.61
CA ASP A 180 -10.99 -18.88 -1.52
C ASP A 180 -10.15 -18.85 -2.82
N LYS A 181 -9.76 -17.65 -3.29
CA LYS A 181 -8.92 -17.49 -4.49
C LYS A 181 -7.48 -17.96 -4.32
N ILE A 182 -6.99 -18.07 -3.08
CA ILE A 182 -5.62 -18.50 -2.76
C ILE A 182 -5.59 -19.76 -1.89
N ASP A 183 -6.74 -20.42 -1.77
CA ASP A 183 -6.90 -21.66 -1.00
C ASP A 183 -6.38 -21.50 0.45
N LEU A 184 -6.86 -20.46 1.14
CA LEU A 184 -6.64 -20.23 2.57
C LEU A 184 -7.94 -20.34 3.34
N LYS A 185 -7.82 -20.65 4.63
CA LYS A 185 -8.93 -20.77 5.56
C LYS A 185 -8.68 -19.90 6.79
N MET A 186 -9.72 -19.20 7.19
CA MET A 186 -9.81 -18.47 8.46
C MET A 186 -11.25 -18.56 8.92
N ASP A 187 -11.48 -18.83 10.18
CA ASP A 187 -12.84 -18.81 10.75
C ASP A 187 -13.32 -17.38 11.03
N LEU A 188 -14.63 -17.23 11.19
CA LEU A 188 -15.27 -15.95 11.44
C LEU A 188 -14.81 -15.32 12.76
N GLU A 189 -14.62 -16.12 13.81
CA GLU A 189 -14.22 -15.63 15.14
C GLU A 189 -12.82 -15.03 15.10
N THR A 190 -11.86 -15.70 14.48
CA THR A 190 -10.49 -15.19 14.27
C THR A 190 -10.52 -13.89 13.49
N TRP A 191 -11.28 -13.84 12.38
CA TRP A 191 -11.40 -12.62 11.59
C TRP A 191 -12.02 -11.46 12.41
N GLN A 192 -13.10 -11.69 13.14
CA GLN A 192 -13.75 -10.67 13.99
C GLN A 192 -12.79 -10.12 15.04
N LYS A 193 -12.06 -10.99 15.70
CA LYS A 193 -11.04 -10.60 16.68
C LYS A 193 -9.96 -9.70 16.07
N GLU A 194 -9.47 -10.05 14.88
CA GLU A 194 -8.40 -9.31 14.23
C GLU A 194 -8.87 -7.95 13.68
N VAL A 195 -10.07 -7.86 13.11
CA VAL A 195 -10.59 -6.58 12.59
C VAL A 195 -10.99 -5.62 13.70
N ALA A 196 -11.35 -6.10 14.89
CA ALA A 196 -11.65 -5.27 16.05
C ALA A 196 -10.42 -4.54 16.60
N VAL A 197 -9.21 -5.05 16.32
CA VAL A 197 -7.96 -4.46 16.81
C VAL A 197 -7.53 -3.29 15.93
N LYS A 198 -7.70 -2.06 16.40
CA LYS A 198 -7.14 -0.87 15.73
C LYS A 198 -5.62 -0.90 15.77
N ARG A 199 -5.00 -1.28 14.64
CA ARG A 199 -3.55 -1.27 14.44
C ARG A 199 -3.08 0.10 13.92
N ASN A 200 -1.82 0.44 14.16
CA ASN A 200 -1.22 1.72 13.74
C ASN A 200 -1.91 2.97 14.33
N LYS A 201 -2.27 2.93 15.61
CA LYS A 201 -2.76 4.12 16.33
C LYS A 201 -1.70 5.22 16.25
N THR A 202 -2.10 6.38 15.77
CA THR A 202 -1.23 7.57 15.89
C THR A 202 -1.15 7.95 17.36
N MET A 203 0.05 8.31 17.83
CA MET A 203 0.22 8.81 19.21
C MET A 203 -0.83 9.89 19.52
N PRO A 204 -1.46 9.84 20.71
CA PRO A 204 -2.39 10.88 21.14
C PRO A 204 -1.80 12.28 20.99
N LYS A 205 -2.64 13.29 20.72
CA LYS A 205 -2.21 14.69 20.50
C LYS A 205 -1.34 15.20 21.64
N LEU A 206 -1.72 14.89 22.89
CA LEU A 206 -0.97 15.29 24.07
C LEU A 206 0.48 14.76 24.07
N TYR A 207 0.66 13.48 23.76
CA TYR A 207 2.02 12.90 23.70
C TYR A 207 2.86 13.52 22.59
N ARG A 208 2.26 13.79 21.43
CA ARG A 208 2.95 14.47 20.31
C ARG A 208 3.35 15.90 20.69
N TYR A 209 2.48 16.61 21.40
CA TYR A 209 2.76 17.95 21.95
C TYR A 209 3.92 17.91 22.93
N LEU A 210 3.86 17.02 23.93
CA LEU A 210 4.93 16.85 24.92
C LEU A 210 6.25 16.46 24.27
N TYR A 211 6.24 15.54 23.32
CA TYR A 211 7.43 15.15 22.56
C TYR A 211 8.03 16.33 21.78
N ALA A 212 7.22 17.15 21.13
CA ALA A 212 7.69 18.33 20.43
C ALA A 212 8.32 19.33 21.40
N LYS A 213 7.68 19.56 22.55
CA LYS A 213 8.19 20.45 23.63
C LYS A 213 9.55 19.96 24.18
N ILE A 214 9.69 18.65 24.47
CA ILE A 214 10.97 18.05 24.93
C ILE A 214 12.07 18.22 23.88
N LYS A 215 11.72 18.16 22.58
CA LYS A 215 12.68 18.33 21.47
C LYS A 215 12.91 19.81 21.10
N GLY A 216 12.38 20.76 21.84
CA GLY A 216 12.51 22.19 21.56
C GLY A 216 11.87 22.60 20.22
N LYS A 217 10.86 21.84 19.73
CA LYS A 217 10.17 22.10 18.47
C LYS A 217 8.79 22.68 18.71
N GLN A 218 8.38 23.64 17.86
CA GLN A 218 7.01 24.10 17.87
C GLN A 218 6.07 22.96 17.44
N PHE A 219 5.05 22.70 18.23
CA PHE A 219 4.01 21.74 17.88
C PHE A 219 3.06 22.37 16.85
N VAL A 220 3.02 21.77 15.65
CA VAL A 220 2.06 22.13 14.60
C VAL A 220 1.18 20.91 14.35
N GLU A 221 -0.13 21.08 14.45
CA GLU A 221 -1.09 20.03 14.07
C GLU A 221 -1.10 19.93 12.54
N LYS A 222 -0.44 18.90 11.99
CA LYS A 222 -0.35 18.67 10.55
C LYS A 222 -1.40 17.69 10.02
N ARG A 223 -2.47 17.42 10.79
CA ARG A 223 -3.50 16.48 10.36
C ARG A 223 -4.53 17.16 9.47
N LEU A 224 -4.85 16.52 8.36
CA LEU A 224 -6.11 16.78 7.68
C LEU A 224 -7.24 16.17 8.52
N PRO A 225 -8.37 16.89 8.70
CA PRO A 225 -9.58 16.37 9.34
C PRO A 225 -10.24 15.26 8.48
N GLU A 226 -11.46 14.87 8.77
CA GLU A 226 -12.28 14.06 7.87
C GLU A 226 -12.58 14.86 6.60
N PHE A 227 -12.88 14.15 5.50
CA PHE A 227 -13.06 14.78 4.18
C PHE A 227 -14.13 15.87 4.17
N SER A 228 -15.23 15.69 4.91
CA SER A 228 -16.27 16.70 5.08
C SER A 228 -15.74 18.07 5.49
N ASP A 229 -14.71 18.05 6.33
CA ASP A 229 -14.14 19.24 6.98
C ASP A 229 -12.84 19.73 6.29
N TRP A 230 -12.52 19.20 5.11
CA TRP A 230 -11.39 19.72 4.35
C TRP A 230 -11.67 21.15 3.85
N PRO A 231 -10.64 22.00 3.75
CA PRO A 231 -10.76 23.27 3.05
C PRO A 231 -11.31 23.08 1.62
N GLU A 232 -12.13 24.00 1.14
CA GLU A 232 -12.78 23.86 -0.16
C GLU A 232 -11.77 23.79 -1.32
N ASP A 233 -10.65 24.52 -1.24
CA ASP A 233 -9.56 24.43 -2.21
C ASP A 233 -8.92 23.03 -2.24
N TYR A 234 -8.82 22.34 -1.09
CA TYR A 234 -8.32 20.98 -1.03
C TYR A 234 -9.32 19.98 -1.60
N LYS A 235 -10.63 20.17 -1.33
CA LYS A 235 -11.68 19.34 -1.94
C LYS A 235 -11.66 19.47 -3.46
N ALA A 236 -11.63 20.72 -3.96
CA ALA A 236 -11.57 20.98 -5.40
C ALA A 236 -10.34 20.33 -6.05
N THR A 237 -9.15 20.55 -5.49
CA THR A 237 -7.89 19.93 -5.95
C THR A 237 -7.94 18.41 -5.91
N PHE A 238 -8.51 17.83 -4.85
CA PHE A 238 -8.66 16.37 -4.75
C PHE A 238 -9.58 15.82 -5.83
N ILE A 239 -10.74 16.43 -6.05
CA ILE A 239 -11.69 15.99 -7.08
C ILE A 239 -11.08 16.14 -8.47
N GLU A 240 -10.41 17.25 -8.76
CA GLU A 240 -9.74 17.48 -10.03
C GLU A 240 -8.68 16.41 -10.33
N ILE A 241 -7.82 16.10 -9.36
CA ILE A 241 -6.70 15.18 -9.57
C ILE A 241 -7.13 13.72 -9.44
N CYS A 242 -7.92 13.38 -8.42
CA CYS A 242 -8.17 12.00 -8.00
C CYS A 242 -9.56 11.49 -8.38
N GLY A 243 -10.54 12.37 -8.65
CA GLY A 243 -11.96 12.02 -8.75
C GLY A 243 -12.23 10.93 -9.77
N ASN A 244 -11.71 11.04 -10.98
CA ASN A 244 -11.92 10.04 -12.02
C ASN A 244 -11.35 8.66 -11.64
N THR A 245 -10.14 8.62 -11.09
CA THR A 245 -9.51 7.38 -10.65
C THR A 245 -10.24 6.78 -9.44
N MET A 246 -10.75 7.63 -8.54
CA MET A 246 -11.58 7.22 -7.40
C MET A 246 -12.86 6.51 -7.88
N LEU A 247 -13.56 7.11 -8.84
CA LEU A 247 -14.79 6.52 -9.44
C LEU A 247 -14.52 5.18 -10.14
N LYS A 248 -13.40 5.04 -10.86
CA LYS A 248 -12.98 3.76 -11.48
C LYS A 248 -12.79 2.64 -10.44
N LEU A 249 -12.45 2.99 -9.21
CA LEU A 249 -12.31 2.05 -8.09
C LEU A 249 -13.64 1.80 -7.35
N GLY A 250 -14.75 2.43 -7.76
CA GLY A 250 -16.08 2.28 -7.14
C GLY A 250 -16.24 3.06 -5.82
N TYR A 251 -15.48 4.13 -5.63
CA TYR A 251 -15.68 5.09 -4.53
C TYR A 251 -16.43 6.32 -5.06
N GLU A 252 -17.43 6.80 -4.28
CA GLU A 252 -18.25 7.99 -4.57
C GLU A 252 -17.79 9.20 -3.74
#